data_9a2fcfaec5ec5f6261ec60210453e4dd
#
_entry.id   9a2fcfaec5ec5f6261ec60210453e4dd
#
_cell.length_a   1.000
_cell.length_b   1.000
_cell.length_c   1.000
_cell.angle_alpha   90.00
_cell.angle_beta   90.00
_cell.angle_gamma   90.00
#
_symmetry.space_group_name_H-M   'P 1'
#
loop_
_entity.id
_entity.type
_entity.pdbx_description
1 polymer ?
#
loop_
_entity_poly.entity_id
_entity_poly.type
_entity_poly.pdbx_seq_one_letter_code
_entity_poly.pdbx_strand_id
1 'polypeptide(L)'
;MGVSNLYRIILRMSSTGLVAISEYIPKREALLVRVDMSDYLIDYYLHRKDHAPDTLSEHDEKLKELIACFAVHLSARTAQETHAWTVHLVADKPYSLFVTGNTGVMDDTGVARGFLVGHILTENIRHTDVNSIHAQFTHRGKTFNSMVRCDSGDIAKMVEQFYSQSEQYPLRLLLSQTSDTAIGLVALPEYDADWIASVDLEQLVASTDVERSPMRTCHFAFSCDCSPEKLIPFFQTMSREALEELYGDDEELRITCPRCGKQFSIHRNQLSVEN
;
A
#
# COMPACT_ATOMS: atom_id res chain seq x y z
N MET A 1 6.48 21.19 27.18
CA MET A 1 5.61 20.80 26.04
C MET A 1 6.17 21.45 24.80
N GLY A 2 6.85 20.64 23.98
CA GLY A 2 7.75 21.17 22.97
C GLY A 2 7.03 21.58 21.69
N VAL A 3 7.62 22.53 21.00
CA VAL A 3 7.27 23.08 19.66
C VAL A 3 7.00 21.97 18.63
N SER A 4 7.60 20.78 18.81
CA SER A 4 7.41 19.57 17.99
C SER A 4 5.96 19.05 17.96
N ASN A 5 5.21 19.16 19.07
CA ASN A 5 3.83 18.62 19.14
C ASN A 5 2.82 19.57 18.47
N LEU A 6 3.07 20.88 18.56
CA LEU A 6 2.20 21.87 17.89
C LEU A 6 2.38 21.83 16.37
N TYR A 7 3.61 21.62 15.90
CA TYR A 7 3.93 21.47 14.47
C TYR A 7 3.29 20.20 13.89
N ARG A 8 3.28 19.08 14.64
CA ARG A 8 2.60 17.83 14.27
C ARG A 8 1.08 17.98 14.18
N ILE A 9 0.48 18.78 15.07
CA ILE A 9 -0.98 19.04 15.06
C ILE A 9 -1.34 19.91 13.87
N ILE A 10 -0.55 20.93 13.56
CA ILE A 10 -0.80 21.86 12.45
C ILE A 10 -0.62 21.15 11.09
N LEU A 11 0.42 20.31 10.92
CA LEU A 11 0.62 19.52 9.70
C LEU A 11 -0.48 18.47 9.49
N ARG A 12 -0.95 17.80 10.57
CA ARG A 12 -2.07 16.84 10.45
C ARG A 12 -3.40 17.50 10.06
N MET A 13 -3.59 18.78 10.31
CA MET A 13 -4.80 19.52 9.92
C MET A 13 -4.79 19.99 8.46
N SER A 14 -3.63 19.96 7.78
CA SER A 14 -3.47 20.43 6.39
C SER A 14 -3.16 19.33 5.37
N SER A 15 -2.78 18.11 5.80
CA SER A 15 -2.50 17.03 4.87
C SER A 15 -3.80 16.44 4.31
N THR A 16 -3.98 16.54 3.00
CA THR A 16 -5.10 15.88 2.30
C THR A 16 -4.82 14.41 2.04
N GLY A 17 -3.62 13.91 2.35
CA GLY A 17 -3.15 12.56 2.08
C GLY A 17 -2.91 12.32 0.58
N LEU A 18 -2.96 11.06 0.16
CA LEU A 18 -2.93 10.67 -1.25
C LEU A 18 -4.31 10.87 -1.86
N VAL A 19 -4.37 11.51 -3.02
CA VAL A 19 -5.61 11.71 -3.77
C VAL A 19 -5.57 10.88 -5.05
N ALA A 20 -6.63 10.09 -5.27
CA ALA A 20 -6.82 9.35 -6.50
C ALA A 20 -8.18 9.69 -7.12
N ILE A 21 -8.17 10.10 -8.39
CA ILE A 21 -9.37 10.48 -9.14
C ILE A 21 -9.58 9.42 -10.23
N SER A 22 -10.77 8.81 -10.25
CA SER A 22 -11.17 7.82 -11.23
C SER A 22 -12.21 8.38 -12.19
N GLU A 23 -11.99 8.19 -13.48
CA GLU A 23 -12.86 8.61 -14.58
C GLU A 23 -13.16 7.39 -15.47
N TYR A 24 -14.42 7.20 -15.82
CA TYR A 24 -14.83 6.14 -16.75
C TYR A 24 -14.77 6.64 -18.19
N ILE A 25 -14.28 5.79 -19.10
CA ILE A 25 -14.20 6.02 -20.54
C ILE A 25 -15.22 5.10 -21.26
N PRO A 26 -16.46 5.58 -21.51
CA PRO A 26 -17.58 4.72 -21.93
C PRO A 26 -17.35 3.94 -23.21
N LYS A 27 -16.70 4.57 -24.21
CA LYS A 27 -16.48 3.95 -25.54
C LYS A 27 -15.35 2.92 -25.56
N ARG A 28 -14.62 2.80 -24.47
CA ARG A 28 -13.42 1.96 -24.37
C ARG A 28 -13.50 0.95 -23.24
N GLU A 29 -14.58 1.00 -22.46
CA GLU A 29 -14.77 0.17 -21.27
C GLU A 29 -13.50 0.15 -20.41
N ALA A 30 -13.07 1.34 -19.96
CA ALA A 30 -11.86 1.51 -19.19
C ALA A 30 -12.04 2.56 -18.07
N LEU A 31 -11.25 2.41 -17.01
CA LEU A 31 -11.10 3.42 -15.97
C LEU A 31 -9.73 4.09 -16.09
N LEU A 32 -9.72 5.40 -16.20
CA LEU A 32 -8.53 6.22 -16.04
C LEU A 32 -8.44 6.63 -14.57
N VAL A 33 -7.34 6.29 -13.91
CA VAL A 33 -7.06 6.66 -12.52
C VAL A 33 -5.84 7.56 -12.49
N ARG A 34 -5.96 8.73 -11.86
CA ARG A 34 -4.85 9.66 -11.62
C ARG A 34 -4.58 9.75 -10.14
N VAL A 35 -3.34 9.57 -9.75
CA VAL A 35 -2.89 9.55 -8.35
C VAL A 35 -1.92 10.69 -8.11
N ASP A 36 -2.12 11.43 -7.02
CA ASP A 36 -1.21 12.43 -6.48
C ASP A 36 -0.89 12.06 -5.03
N MET A 37 0.41 11.84 -4.75
CA MET A 37 0.92 11.45 -3.44
C MET A 37 1.67 12.58 -2.72
N SER A 38 1.73 13.78 -3.28
CA SER A 38 2.60 14.87 -2.78
C SER A 38 2.43 15.13 -1.28
N ASP A 39 1.20 15.26 -0.82
CA ASP A 39 0.91 15.47 0.61
C ASP A 39 1.11 14.20 1.45
N TYR A 40 0.77 13.04 0.89
CA TYR A 40 0.94 11.75 1.55
C TYR A 40 2.41 11.44 1.88
N LEU A 41 3.32 11.80 0.99
CA LEU A 41 4.75 11.59 1.18
C LEU A 41 5.30 12.37 2.37
N ILE A 42 4.68 13.49 2.76
CA ILE A 42 5.05 14.24 3.97
C ILE A 42 4.84 13.35 5.21
N ASP A 43 3.64 12.79 5.35
CA ASP A 43 3.31 11.91 6.49
C ASP A 43 4.14 10.63 6.46
N TYR A 44 4.38 10.06 5.28
CA TYR A 44 5.23 8.90 5.07
C TYR A 44 6.66 9.15 5.55
N TYR A 45 7.31 10.24 5.13
CA TYR A 45 8.68 10.54 5.53
C TYR A 45 8.81 10.94 7.00
N LEU A 46 7.82 11.63 7.57
CA LEU A 46 7.78 11.90 9.00
C LEU A 46 7.71 10.60 9.80
N HIS A 47 6.86 9.66 9.39
CA HIS A 47 6.74 8.36 10.03
C HIS A 47 8.06 7.57 9.92
N ARG A 48 8.67 7.54 8.74
CA ARG A 48 9.95 6.85 8.53
C ARG A 48 11.07 7.41 9.37
N LYS A 49 11.19 8.72 9.44
CA LYS A 49 12.19 9.39 10.28
C LYS A 49 12.10 8.96 11.76
N ASP A 50 10.89 8.77 12.24
CA ASP A 50 10.66 8.40 13.63
C ASP A 50 10.86 6.90 13.91
N HIS A 51 10.71 6.02 12.91
CA HIS A 51 10.58 4.58 13.14
C HIS A 51 11.50 3.69 12.29
N ALA A 52 12.04 4.19 11.20
CA ALA A 52 12.89 3.42 10.28
C ALA A 52 13.92 4.30 9.57
N PRO A 53 14.83 5.00 10.30
CA PRO A 53 15.75 5.98 9.71
C PRO A 53 16.79 5.38 8.77
N ASP A 54 17.16 4.11 8.94
CA ASP A 54 18.29 3.47 8.27
C ASP A 54 17.92 2.71 6.98
N THR A 55 16.70 2.88 6.46
CA THR A 55 16.31 2.19 5.23
C THR A 55 17.00 2.80 4.02
N LEU A 56 17.58 1.94 3.17
CA LEU A 56 18.26 2.35 1.95
C LEU A 56 17.31 3.11 1.00
N SER A 57 17.82 4.16 0.37
CA SER A 57 17.05 5.02 -0.53
C SER A 57 16.46 4.25 -1.74
N GLU A 58 17.17 3.24 -2.24
CA GLU A 58 16.71 2.39 -3.35
C GLU A 58 15.44 1.60 -3.00
N HIS A 59 15.39 1.01 -1.82
CA HIS A 59 14.20 0.29 -1.35
C HIS A 59 13.01 1.25 -1.13
N ASP A 60 13.31 2.48 -0.71
CA ASP A 60 12.33 3.53 -0.51
C ASP A 60 11.64 3.94 -1.81
N GLU A 61 12.42 4.17 -2.88
CA GLU A 61 11.86 4.49 -4.20
C GLU A 61 10.93 3.38 -4.68
N LYS A 62 11.35 2.12 -4.57
CA LYS A 62 10.51 0.98 -4.94
C LYS A 62 9.23 0.85 -4.11
N LEU A 63 9.29 1.20 -2.83
CA LEU A 63 8.08 1.23 -2.01
C LEU A 63 7.13 2.36 -2.42
N LYS A 64 7.64 3.54 -2.77
CA LYS A 64 6.82 4.64 -3.30
C LYS A 64 6.15 4.27 -4.63
N GLU A 65 6.89 3.66 -5.56
CA GLU A 65 6.33 3.11 -6.80
C GLU A 65 5.19 2.13 -6.51
N LEU A 66 5.40 1.21 -5.55
CA LEU A 66 4.38 0.24 -5.17
C LEU A 66 3.15 0.90 -4.52
N ILE A 67 3.34 1.90 -3.66
CA ILE A 67 2.25 2.68 -3.06
C ILE A 67 1.41 3.36 -4.14
N ALA A 68 2.06 3.99 -5.14
CA ALA A 68 1.38 4.63 -6.25
C ALA A 68 0.55 3.64 -7.08
N CYS A 69 1.14 2.51 -7.46
CA CYS A 69 0.45 1.42 -8.17
C CYS A 69 -0.71 0.84 -7.36
N PHE A 70 -0.51 0.68 -6.04
CA PHE A 70 -1.54 0.15 -5.15
C PHE A 70 -2.69 1.12 -4.94
N ALA A 71 -2.43 2.44 -4.96
CA ALA A 71 -3.48 3.45 -4.94
C ALA A 71 -4.34 3.40 -6.21
N VAL A 72 -3.73 3.18 -7.40
CA VAL A 72 -4.47 2.91 -8.65
C VAL A 72 -5.35 1.67 -8.47
N HIS A 73 -4.78 0.57 -7.96
CA HIS A 73 -5.52 -0.67 -7.71
C HIS A 73 -6.74 -0.46 -6.81
N LEU A 74 -6.54 0.14 -5.61
CA LEU A 74 -7.64 0.40 -4.68
C LEU A 74 -8.73 1.28 -5.29
N SER A 75 -8.33 2.28 -6.08
CA SER A 75 -9.26 3.22 -6.69
C SER A 75 -10.07 2.62 -7.84
N ALA A 76 -9.66 1.47 -8.37
CA ALA A 76 -10.40 0.70 -9.36
C ALA A 76 -11.31 -0.39 -8.74
N ARG A 77 -11.26 -0.59 -7.42
CA ARG A 77 -12.00 -1.66 -6.71
C ARG A 77 -13.26 -1.17 -6.04
N THR A 78 -14.11 -2.12 -5.67
CA THR A 78 -15.30 -1.87 -4.86
C THR A 78 -14.89 -1.29 -3.50
N ALA A 79 -15.69 -0.40 -2.97
CA ALA A 79 -15.49 0.14 -1.62
C ALA A 79 -15.61 -0.96 -0.54
N GLN A 80 -14.97 -0.73 0.62
CA GLN A 80 -15.01 -1.57 1.82
C GLN A 80 -14.18 -2.87 1.76
N GLU A 81 -13.43 -3.11 0.70
CA GLU A 81 -12.47 -4.21 0.67
C GLU A 81 -11.12 -3.76 1.22
N THR A 82 -10.53 -4.60 2.07
CA THR A 82 -9.14 -4.40 2.51
C THR A 82 -8.24 -5.28 1.67
N HIS A 83 -7.29 -4.65 1.00
CA HIS A 83 -6.30 -5.31 0.17
C HIS A 83 -4.93 -5.22 0.82
N ALA A 84 -4.10 -6.21 0.57
CA ALA A 84 -2.69 -6.23 0.96
C ALA A 84 -1.86 -6.93 -0.11
N TRP A 85 -0.71 -6.36 -0.45
CA TRP A 85 0.27 -6.97 -1.33
C TRP A 85 1.61 -7.10 -0.62
N THR A 86 2.26 -8.25 -0.82
CA THR A 86 3.67 -8.46 -0.49
C THR A 86 4.40 -8.71 -1.79
N VAL A 87 5.37 -7.85 -2.09
CA VAL A 87 6.21 -7.95 -3.29
C VAL A 87 7.59 -8.43 -2.86
N HIS A 88 7.97 -9.60 -3.36
CA HIS A 88 9.32 -10.13 -3.18
C HIS A 88 10.17 -9.77 -4.39
N LEU A 89 11.34 -9.21 -4.14
CA LEU A 89 12.29 -8.81 -5.17
C LEU A 89 13.58 -9.62 -5.03
N VAL A 90 14.07 -10.13 -6.15
CA VAL A 90 15.37 -10.78 -6.22
C VAL A 90 16.46 -9.73 -6.08
N ALA A 91 17.27 -9.86 -5.03
CA ALA A 91 18.40 -9.01 -4.74
C ALA A 91 19.48 -9.78 -3.97
N ASP A 92 20.70 -9.26 -3.95
CA ASP A 92 21.82 -9.85 -3.18
C ASP A 92 21.48 -9.94 -1.68
N LYS A 93 20.81 -8.92 -1.16
CA LYS A 93 20.21 -8.93 0.17
C LYS A 93 18.69 -8.97 0.01
N PRO A 94 18.02 -10.07 0.38
CA PRO A 94 16.59 -10.22 0.20
C PRO A 94 15.83 -9.18 1.00
N TYR A 95 14.83 -8.59 0.38
CA TYR A 95 13.86 -7.71 1.03
C TYR A 95 12.49 -7.89 0.38
N SER A 96 11.47 -7.46 1.08
CA SER A 96 10.12 -7.46 0.56
C SER A 96 9.46 -6.11 0.82
N LEU A 97 8.60 -5.72 -0.10
CA LEU A 97 7.77 -4.54 0.05
C LEU A 97 6.37 -5.00 0.44
N PHE A 98 5.81 -4.38 1.44
CA PHE A 98 4.44 -4.63 1.88
C PHE A 98 3.61 -3.37 1.77
N VAL A 99 2.40 -3.48 1.22
CA VAL A 99 1.40 -2.41 1.21
C VAL A 99 0.04 -2.97 1.58
N THR A 100 -0.75 -2.17 2.28
CA THR A 100 -2.15 -2.50 2.59
C THR A 100 -2.99 -1.25 2.67
N GLY A 101 -4.25 -1.38 2.31
CA GLY A 101 -5.17 -0.25 2.30
C GLY A 101 -6.62 -0.64 2.09
N ASN A 102 -7.47 0.36 2.25
CA ASN A 102 -8.92 0.27 2.08
C ASN A 102 -9.45 1.63 1.63
N THR A 103 -10.37 1.66 0.67
CA THR A 103 -10.95 2.91 0.17
C THR A 103 -11.94 3.56 1.13
N GLY A 104 -12.37 2.84 2.17
CA GLY A 104 -13.45 3.29 3.04
C GLY A 104 -14.81 3.29 2.34
N VAL A 105 -15.75 4.02 2.93
CA VAL A 105 -17.10 4.19 2.39
C VAL A 105 -17.15 5.46 1.56
N MET A 106 -17.78 5.40 0.40
CA MET A 106 -18.03 6.57 -0.43
C MET A 106 -19.20 7.38 0.16
N ASP A 107 -19.02 8.69 0.28
CA ASP A 107 -20.05 9.62 0.70
C ASP A 107 -20.97 10.03 -0.47
N ASP A 108 -22.00 10.81 -0.16
CA ASP A 108 -23.01 11.28 -1.13
C ASP A 108 -22.41 12.23 -2.20
N THR A 109 -21.20 12.72 -2.00
CA THR A 109 -20.49 13.58 -2.97
C THR A 109 -19.57 12.80 -3.90
N GLY A 110 -19.51 11.46 -3.79
CA GLY A 110 -18.62 10.60 -4.56
C GLY A 110 -17.18 10.57 -4.05
N VAL A 111 -16.96 10.99 -2.80
CA VAL A 111 -15.65 10.97 -2.14
C VAL A 111 -15.57 9.81 -1.16
N ALA A 112 -14.53 8.99 -1.29
CA ALA A 112 -14.21 7.93 -0.36
C ALA A 112 -12.97 8.30 0.47
N ARG A 113 -12.98 7.97 1.77
CA ARG A 113 -11.87 8.27 2.69
C ARG A 113 -11.39 6.98 3.33
N GLY A 114 -10.20 6.57 2.93
CA GLY A 114 -9.59 5.33 3.39
C GLY A 114 -8.19 5.53 3.95
N PHE A 115 -7.47 4.43 4.08
CA PHE A 115 -6.08 4.43 4.47
C PHE A 115 -5.24 3.64 3.47
N LEU A 116 -3.98 3.97 3.40
CA LEU A 116 -2.96 3.20 2.70
C LEU A 116 -1.68 3.32 3.51
N VAL A 117 -1.01 2.20 3.76
CA VAL A 117 0.30 2.17 4.42
C VAL A 117 1.19 1.14 3.74
N GLY A 118 2.49 1.36 3.82
CA GLY A 118 3.49 0.42 3.32
C GLY A 118 4.71 0.36 4.21
N HIS A 119 5.44 -0.74 4.10
CA HIS A 119 6.66 -1.00 4.86
C HIS A 119 7.64 -1.85 4.05
N ILE A 120 8.93 -1.63 4.30
CA ILE A 120 10.03 -2.42 3.75
C ILE A 120 10.41 -3.46 4.80
N LEU A 121 10.29 -4.73 4.46
CA LEU A 121 10.67 -5.85 5.29
C LEU A 121 12.09 -6.28 4.89
N THR A 122 13.04 -6.25 5.83
CA THR A 122 14.45 -6.61 5.62
C THR A 122 14.90 -7.75 6.51
N GLU A 123 14.09 -8.16 7.49
CA GLU A 123 14.38 -9.22 8.44
C GLU A 123 13.45 -10.42 8.22
N ASN A 124 13.93 -11.61 8.50
CA ASN A 124 13.20 -12.87 8.37
C ASN A 124 12.59 -13.09 6.97
N ILE A 125 13.24 -12.54 5.94
CA ILE A 125 12.80 -12.65 4.55
C ILE A 125 13.30 -13.96 3.95
N ARG A 126 12.35 -14.72 3.38
CA ARG A 126 12.71 -15.93 2.64
C ARG A 126 13.43 -15.56 1.34
N HIS A 127 14.58 -16.16 1.11
CA HIS A 127 15.25 -16.08 -0.19
C HIS A 127 14.31 -16.61 -1.29
N THR A 128 14.21 -15.88 -2.38
CA THR A 128 13.44 -16.26 -3.56
C THR A 128 14.28 -16.06 -4.81
N ASP A 129 14.18 -17.02 -5.74
CA ASP A 129 14.87 -16.97 -7.02
C ASP A 129 14.06 -16.22 -8.09
N VAL A 130 12.86 -15.78 -7.76
CA VAL A 130 11.93 -15.10 -8.68
C VAL A 130 11.24 -13.94 -7.99
N ASN A 131 11.07 -12.85 -8.74
CA ASN A 131 10.20 -11.76 -8.30
C ASN A 131 8.75 -12.25 -8.22
N SER A 132 8.00 -11.80 -7.24
CA SER A 132 6.59 -12.20 -7.12
C SER A 132 5.74 -11.18 -6.38
N ILE A 133 4.46 -11.15 -6.71
CA ILE A 133 3.42 -10.43 -5.95
C ILE A 133 2.52 -11.47 -5.29
N HIS A 134 2.42 -11.39 -3.97
CA HIS A 134 1.42 -12.10 -3.19
C HIS A 134 0.33 -11.11 -2.81
N ALA A 135 -0.85 -11.31 -3.34
CA ALA A 135 -2.00 -10.45 -3.09
C ALA A 135 -3.00 -11.14 -2.18
N GLN A 136 -3.55 -10.37 -1.25
CA GLN A 136 -4.61 -10.79 -0.37
C GLN A 136 -5.69 -9.72 -0.36
N PHE A 137 -6.95 -10.12 -0.42
CA PHE A 137 -8.06 -9.21 -0.14
C PHE A 137 -9.09 -9.87 0.76
N THR A 138 -9.71 -9.06 1.60
CA THR A 138 -10.76 -9.49 2.51
C THR A 138 -12.06 -8.76 2.18
N HIS A 139 -13.09 -9.54 1.87
CA HIS A 139 -14.44 -9.08 1.60
C HIS A 139 -15.44 -9.86 2.46
N ARG A 140 -16.26 -9.16 3.23
CA ARG A 140 -17.30 -9.76 4.11
C ARG A 140 -16.77 -10.91 5.00
N GLY A 141 -15.59 -10.73 5.58
CA GLY A 141 -14.95 -11.70 6.47
C GLY A 141 -14.34 -12.92 5.77
N LYS A 142 -14.36 -12.98 4.44
CA LYS A 142 -13.66 -14.00 3.64
C LYS A 142 -12.38 -13.42 3.08
N THR A 143 -11.30 -14.18 3.20
CA THR A 143 -9.99 -13.82 2.68
C THR A 143 -9.69 -14.63 1.43
N PHE A 144 -9.24 -13.94 0.39
CA PHE A 144 -8.82 -14.50 -0.88
C PHE A 144 -7.34 -14.19 -1.07
N ASN A 145 -6.60 -15.15 -1.63
CA ASN A 145 -5.18 -15.04 -1.87
C ASN A 145 -4.86 -15.38 -3.33
N SER A 146 -3.93 -14.66 -3.90
CA SER A 146 -3.34 -14.99 -5.20
C SER A 146 -1.84 -14.72 -5.17
N MET A 147 -1.09 -15.40 -6.04
CA MET A 147 0.33 -15.21 -6.20
C MET A 147 0.68 -15.22 -7.68
N VAL A 148 1.43 -14.24 -8.12
CA VAL A 148 1.96 -14.16 -9.48
C VAL A 148 3.49 -14.09 -9.42
N ARG A 149 4.15 -14.93 -10.18
CA ARG A 149 5.59 -14.84 -10.45
C ARG A 149 5.81 -13.81 -11.55
N CYS A 150 6.78 -12.92 -11.36
CA CYS A 150 7.02 -11.80 -12.25
C CYS A 150 8.38 -11.92 -12.93
N ASP A 151 8.42 -11.61 -14.23
CA ASP A 151 9.62 -11.68 -15.05
C ASP A 151 10.55 -10.48 -14.86
N SER A 152 10.02 -9.39 -14.33
CA SER A 152 10.71 -8.11 -14.10
C SER A 152 10.83 -7.79 -12.62
N GLY A 153 11.84 -7.00 -12.22
CA GLY A 153 11.95 -6.33 -10.92
C GLY A 153 11.47 -4.86 -10.95
N ASP A 154 10.91 -4.42 -12.06
CA ASP A 154 10.25 -3.12 -12.22
C ASP A 154 8.83 -3.20 -11.65
N ILE A 155 8.51 -2.35 -10.69
CA ILE A 155 7.25 -2.43 -9.92
C ILE A 155 6.02 -2.24 -10.82
N ALA A 156 6.05 -1.27 -11.74
CA ALA A 156 4.92 -1.04 -12.63
C ALA A 156 4.65 -2.26 -13.52
N LYS A 157 5.71 -2.84 -14.12
CA LYS A 157 5.61 -4.04 -14.96
C LYS A 157 5.15 -5.26 -14.16
N MET A 158 5.61 -5.42 -12.92
CA MET A 158 5.14 -6.49 -12.04
C MET A 158 3.64 -6.38 -11.77
N VAL A 159 3.15 -5.16 -11.52
CA VAL A 159 1.73 -4.92 -11.26
C VAL A 159 0.90 -5.10 -12.53
N GLU A 160 1.37 -4.67 -13.71
CA GLU A 160 0.73 -4.93 -14.99
C GLU A 160 0.63 -6.44 -15.27
N GLN A 161 1.70 -7.20 -14.98
CA GLN A 161 1.72 -8.66 -15.11
C GLN A 161 0.76 -9.33 -14.11
N PHE A 162 0.71 -8.85 -12.87
CA PHE A 162 -0.25 -9.30 -11.86
C PHE A 162 -1.70 -9.13 -12.35
N TYR A 163 -2.03 -7.98 -12.93
CA TYR A 163 -3.35 -7.73 -13.48
C TYR A 163 -3.69 -8.69 -14.63
N SER A 164 -2.77 -8.88 -15.56
CA SER A 164 -2.95 -9.80 -16.67
C SER A 164 -3.20 -11.25 -16.23
N GLN A 165 -2.49 -11.72 -15.19
CA GLN A 165 -2.53 -13.14 -14.80
C GLN A 165 -3.56 -13.44 -13.70
N SER A 166 -3.72 -12.54 -12.72
CA SER A 166 -4.59 -12.76 -11.57
C SER A 166 -5.96 -12.10 -11.74
N GLU A 167 -5.99 -10.85 -12.18
CA GLU A 167 -7.23 -10.10 -12.36
C GLU A 167 -7.89 -10.38 -13.71
N GLN A 168 -7.13 -10.89 -14.68
CA GLN A 168 -7.58 -11.23 -16.03
C GLN A 168 -8.03 -10.04 -16.87
N TYR A 169 -7.65 -8.84 -16.49
CA TYR A 169 -7.86 -7.59 -17.22
C TYR A 169 -6.55 -6.85 -17.36
N PRO A 170 -6.24 -6.24 -18.51
CA PRO A 170 -5.04 -5.43 -18.64
C PRO A 170 -5.14 -4.17 -17.77
N LEU A 171 -4.00 -3.84 -17.19
CA LEU A 171 -3.69 -2.56 -16.58
C LEU A 171 -2.48 -2.00 -17.30
N ARG A 172 -2.47 -0.69 -17.55
CA ARG A 172 -1.27 0.04 -17.96
C ARG A 172 -0.98 1.12 -16.95
N LEU A 173 0.29 1.28 -16.62
CA LEU A 173 0.77 2.21 -15.61
C LEU A 173 1.80 3.16 -16.19
N LEU A 174 1.75 4.40 -15.73
CA LEU A 174 2.77 5.40 -15.95
C LEU A 174 3.06 6.08 -14.61
N LEU A 175 4.30 5.97 -14.15
CA LEU A 175 4.77 6.62 -12.92
C LEU A 175 5.62 7.83 -13.30
N SER A 176 5.52 8.91 -12.52
CA SER A 176 6.45 10.04 -12.64
C SER A 176 7.86 9.63 -12.22
N GLN A 177 8.86 10.38 -12.66
CA GLN A 177 10.27 10.13 -12.30
C GLN A 177 10.51 10.26 -10.77
N THR A 178 9.71 11.04 -10.09
CA THR A 178 9.77 11.26 -8.63
C THR A 178 8.88 10.29 -7.84
N SER A 179 8.12 9.44 -8.55
CA SER A 179 7.15 8.50 -7.97
C SER A 179 6.09 9.15 -7.06
N ASP A 180 5.87 10.47 -7.22
CA ASP A 180 4.87 11.24 -6.47
C ASP A 180 3.51 11.30 -7.19
N THR A 181 3.47 10.94 -8.47
CA THR A 181 2.24 10.84 -9.26
C THR A 181 2.22 9.55 -10.09
N ALA A 182 1.01 9.04 -10.32
CA ALA A 182 0.80 7.88 -11.19
C ALA A 182 -0.46 8.03 -12.02
N ILE A 183 -0.43 7.43 -13.21
CA ILE A 183 -1.57 7.26 -14.09
C ILE A 183 -1.76 5.76 -14.30
N GLY A 184 -2.99 5.27 -14.08
CA GLY A 184 -3.40 3.91 -14.38
C GLY A 184 -4.57 3.89 -15.35
N LEU A 185 -4.49 3.03 -16.36
CA LEU A 185 -5.60 2.71 -17.26
C LEU A 185 -5.98 1.26 -17.03
N VAL A 186 -7.11 1.06 -16.36
CA VAL A 186 -7.64 -0.26 -15.98
C VAL A 186 -8.73 -0.66 -16.96
N ALA A 187 -8.56 -1.79 -17.62
CA ALA A 187 -9.60 -2.35 -18.48
C ALA A 187 -10.79 -2.87 -17.65
N LEU A 188 -11.99 -2.72 -18.18
CA LEU A 188 -13.23 -3.28 -17.65
C LEU A 188 -13.72 -4.43 -18.57
N PRO A 189 -14.74 -5.22 -18.18
CA PRO A 189 -15.35 -6.19 -19.07
C PRO A 189 -15.73 -5.57 -20.43
N GLU A 190 -15.45 -6.27 -21.53
CA GLU A 190 -15.74 -5.81 -22.90
C GLU A 190 -14.86 -4.64 -23.40
N TYR A 191 -13.69 -4.44 -22.78
CA TYR A 191 -12.76 -3.38 -23.14
C TYR A 191 -12.24 -3.47 -24.58
N ASP A 192 -11.87 -2.32 -25.16
CA ASP A 192 -11.20 -2.22 -26.45
C ASP A 192 -9.72 -2.58 -26.32
N ALA A 193 -9.37 -3.84 -26.66
CA ALA A 193 -8.02 -4.38 -26.45
C ALA A 193 -6.95 -3.64 -27.27
N ASP A 194 -7.26 -3.31 -28.55
CA ASP A 194 -6.31 -2.65 -29.43
C ASP A 194 -6.05 -1.21 -28.97
N TRP A 195 -7.09 -0.53 -28.50
CA TRP A 195 -6.95 0.81 -27.98
C TRP A 195 -6.16 0.82 -26.65
N ILE A 196 -6.48 -0.06 -25.71
CA ILE A 196 -5.74 -0.16 -24.43
C ILE A 196 -4.26 -0.44 -24.69
N ALA A 197 -3.93 -1.32 -25.65
CA ALA A 197 -2.56 -1.67 -25.96
C ALA A 197 -1.76 -0.51 -26.59
N SER A 198 -2.41 0.37 -27.35
CA SER A 198 -1.77 1.38 -28.19
C SER A 198 -1.83 2.81 -27.65
N VAL A 199 -2.77 3.11 -26.74
CA VAL A 199 -2.97 4.47 -26.24
C VAL A 199 -1.75 5.00 -25.46
N ASP A 200 -1.39 6.24 -25.72
CA ASP A 200 -0.40 6.99 -24.96
C ASP A 200 -1.08 7.59 -23.73
N LEU A 201 -0.62 7.21 -22.53
CA LEU A 201 -1.23 7.64 -21.27
C LEU A 201 -1.02 9.13 -20.97
N GLU A 202 0.13 9.69 -21.34
CA GLU A 202 0.39 11.14 -21.16
C GLU A 202 -0.53 11.96 -22.04
N GLN A 203 -0.63 11.57 -23.32
CA GLN A 203 -1.54 12.21 -24.27
C GLN A 203 -3.00 12.02 -23.87
N LEU A 204 -3.36 10.83 -23.39
CA LEU A 204 -4.71 10.56 -22.90
C LEU A 204 -5.09 11.53 -21.78
N VAL A 205 -4.24 11.75 -20.80
CA VAL A 205 -4.54 12.68 -19.68
C VAL A 205 -4.64 14.11 -20.16
N ALA A 206 -3.79 14.54 -21.10
CA ALA A 206 -3.77 15.90 -21.64
C ALA A 206 -4.93 16.18 -22.61
N SER A 207 -5.51 15.12 -23.23
CA SER A 207 -6.54 15.28 -24.26
C SER A 207 -7.93 15.56 -23.66
N THR A 208 -8.69 16.41 -24.32
CA THR A 208 -10.12 16.62 -24.09
C THR A 208 -11.00 15.86 -25.08
N ASP A 209 -10.41 15.20 -26.07
CA ASP A 209 -11.15 14.55 -27.18
C ASP A 209 -11.74 13.20 -26.79
N VAL A 210 -11.25 12.59 -25.70
CA VAL A 210 -11.77 11.35 -25.16
C VAL A 210 -12.84 11.66 -24.11
N GLU A 211 -14.06 11.21 -24.39
CA GLU A 211 -15.19 11.34 -23.47
C GLU A 211 -14.89 10.61 -22.14
N ARG A 212 -15.04 11.30 -21.03
CA ARG A 212 -14.82 10.79 -19.68
C ARG A 212 -15.94 11.21 -18.75
N SER A 213 -16.34 10.30 -17.90
CA SER A 213 -17.34 10.55 -16.86
C SER A 213 -16.70 10.39 -15.48
N PRO A 214 -16.77 11.40 -14.58
CA PRO A 214 -16.28 11.27 -13.23
C PRO A 214 -16.93 10.08 -12.51
N MET A 215 -16.13 9.25 -11.85
CA MET A 215 -16.60 8.10 -11.07
C MET A 215 -16.51 8.35 -9.59
N ARG A 216 -15.31 8.61 -9.08
CA ARG A 216 -15.09 8.87 -7.67
C ARG A 216 -13.74 9.54 -7.41
N THR A 217 -13.63 10.14 -6.24
CA THR A 217 -12.37 10.59 -5.66
C THR A 217 -12.09 9.79 -4.39
N CYS A 218 -10.90 9.21 -4.29
CA CYS A 218 -10.42 8.51 -3.09
C CYS A 218 -9.34 9.35 -2.41
N HIS A 219 -9.46 9.51 -1.10
CA HIS A 219 -8.43 10.09 -0.24
C HIS A 219 -7.88 9.01 0.67
N PHE A 220 -6.57 8.76 0.61
CA PHE A 220 -5.91 7.78 1.45
C PHE A 220 -4.98 8.48 2.44
N ALA A 221 -5.28 8.34 3.73
CA ALA A 221 -4.39 8.79 4.78
C ALA A 221 -3.25 7.78 4.99
N PHE A 222 -2.03 8.24 5.28
CA PHE A 222 -0.99 7.39 5.87
C PHE A 222 -1.36 7.12 7.32
N SER A 223 -2.16 6.10 7.54
CA SER A 223 -2.68 5.77 8.87
C SER A 223 -2.65 4.28 9.13
N CYS A 224 -1.99 3.87 10.20
CA CYS A 224 -1.99 2.50 10.69
C CYS A 224 -2.58 2.47 12.09
N ASP A 225 -3.64 1.69 12.25
CA ASP A 225 -4.29 1.49 13.53
C ASP A 225 -3.56 0.41 14.36
N CYS A 226 -2.22 0.51 14.43
CA CYS A 226 -1.39 -0.37 15.24
C CYS A 226 -1.10 0.26 16.61
N SER A 227 -1.16 -0.54 17.65
CA SER A 227 -0.77 -0.15 19.01
C SER A 227 -0.30 -1.36 19.80
N PRO A 228 0.45 -1.17 20.91
CA PRO A 228 0.85 -2.27 21.79
C PRO A 228 -0.36 -3.08 22.28
N GLU A 229 -1.45 -2.41 22.65
CA GLU A 229 -2.66 -3.03 23.17
C GLU A 229 -3.30 -4.00 22.18
N LYS A 230 -3.15 -3.77 20.88
CA LYS A 230 -3.63 -4.68 19.82
C LYS A 230 -2.69 -5.85 19.56
N LEU A 231 -1.42 -5.72 19.95
CA LEU A 231 -0.42 -6.77 19.80
C LEU A 231 -0.38 -7.71 21.02
N ILE A 232 -0.59 -7.17 22.24
CA ILE A 232 -0.58 -7.92 23.49
C ILE A 232 -1.44 -9.20 23.44
N PRO A 233 -2.71 -9.19 22.99
CA PRO A 233 -3.54 -10.39 22.94
C PRO A 233 -2.93 -11.52 22.10
N PHE A 234 -2.17 -11.17 21.04
CA PHE A 234 -1.50 -12.18 20.23
C PHE A 234 -0.40 -12.90 21.03
N PHE A 235 0.41 -12.16 21.79
CA PHE A 235 1.46 -12.74 22.64
C PHE A 235 0.88 -13.55 23.81
N GLN A 236 -0.26 -13.15 24.35
CA GLN A 236 -0.96 -13.90 25.42
C GLN A 236 -1.45 -15.28 24.98
N THR A 237 -1.53 -15.56 23.66
CA THR A 237 -1.86 -16.90 23.13
C THR A 237 -0.65 -17.82 23.03
N MET A 238 0.57 -17.30 23.21
CA MET A 238 1.80 -18.10 23.16
C MET A 238 2.02 -18.87 24.46
N SER A 239 2.75 -19.98 24.39
CA SER A 239 3.16 -20.68 25.59
C SER A 239 4.17 -19.84 26.39
N ARG A 240 4.26 -20.10 27.69
CA ARG A 240 5.20 -19.40 28.56
C ARG A 240 6.65 -19.60 28.10
N GLU A 241 6.99 -20.82 27.66
CA GLU A 241 8.32 -21.17 27.19
C GLU A 241 8.66 -20.38 25.91
N ALA A 242 7.70 -20.24 24.99
CA ALA A 242 7.88 -19.46 23.75
C ALA A 242 8.05 -17.95 24.05
N LEU A 243 7.35 -17.42 25.05
CA LEU A 243 7.53 -16.03 25.50
C LEU A 243 8.88 -15.82 26.17
N GLU A 244 9.32 -16.76 27.01
CA GLU A 244 10.63 -16.71 27.67
C GLU A 244 11.75 -16.78 26.63
N GLU A 245 11.63 -17.61 25.58
CA GLU A 245 12.57 -17.66 24.47
C GLU A 245 12.62 -16.35 23.67
N LEU A 246 11.47 -15.71 23.44
CA LEU A 246 11.35 -14.44 22.74
C LEU A 246 12.02 -13.28 23.49
N TYR A 247 11.86 -13.23 24.81
CA TYR A 247 12.49 -12.19 25.64
C TYR A 247 13.98 -12.46 25.89
N GLY A 248 14.40 -13.74 25.93
CA GLY A 248 15.73 -14.09 26.39
C GLY A 248 16.02 -13.50 27.76
N ASP A 249 17.11 -12.74 27.88
CA ASP A 249 17.51 -12.03 29.11
C ASP A 249 16.94 -10.60 29.19
N ASP A 250 16.21 -10.13 28.17
CA ASP A 250 15.71 -8.76 28.09
C ASP A 250 14.38 -8.59 28.87
N GLU A 251 14.21 -7.43 29.49
CA GLU A 251 12.95 -7.03 30.14
C GLU A 251 11.92 -6.46 29.15
N GLU A 252 12.38 -6.09 27.95
CA GLU A 252 11.58 -5.49 26.89
C GLU A 252 11.67 -6.29 25.59
N LEU A 253 10.53 -6.59 25.00
CA LEU A 253 10.45 -7.11 23.65
C LEU A 253 10.21 -5.95 22.66
N ARG A 254 11.13 -5.76 21.72
CA ARG A 254 10.95 -4.81 20.61
C ARG A 254 10.22 -5.46 19.47
N ILE A 255 9.11 -4.86 19.08
CA ILE A 255 8.23 -5.37 18.01
C ILE A 255 8.05 -4.31 16.95
N THR A 256 8.19 -4.72 15.69
CA THR A 256 7.95 -3.86 14.54
C THR A 256 6.59 -4.20 13.94
N CYS A 257 5.74 -3.20 13.75
CA CYS A 257 4.48 -3.39 13.05
C CYS A 257 4.74 -3.82 11.59
N PRO A 258 4.28 -4.98 11.14
CA PRO A 258 4.55 -5.46 9.79
C PRO A 258 3.86 -4.64 8.69
N ARG A 259 2.90 -3.78 9.06
CA ARG A 259 2.15 -2.95 8.12
C ARG A 259 2.83 -1.61 7.82
N CYS A 260 3.35 -0.94 8.85
CA CYS A 260 3.85 0.43 8.72
C CYS A 260 5.28 0.62 9.27
N GLY A 261 5.91 -0.42 9.84
CA GLY A 261 7.25 -0.35 10.39
C GLY A 261 7.37 0.35 11.75
N LYS A 262 6.26 0.77 12.37
CA LYS A 262 6.30 1.39 13.69
C LYS A 262 6.82 0.43 14.74
N GLN A 263 7.82 0.86 15.52
CA GLN A 263 8.39 0.06 16.60
C GLN A 263 7.65 0.30 17.91
N PHE A 264 7.50 -0.76 18.67
CA PHE A 264 6.90 -0.78 20.00
C PHE A 264 7.80 -1.56 20.95
N SER A 265 7.80 -1.18 22.24
CA SER A 265 8.37 -1.96 23.34
C SER A 265 7.24 -2.51 24.18
N ILE A 266 7.29 -3.83 24.44
CA ILE A 266 6.36 -4.51 25.34
C ILE A 266 7.19 -5.06 26.51
N HIS A 267 6.92 -4.59 27.73
CA HIS A 267 7.56 -5.09 28.94
C HIS A 267 6.97 -6.43 29.36
N ARG A 268 7.80 -7.30 29.97
CA ARG A 268 7.38 -8.63 30.47
C ARG A 268 6.15 -8.56 31.37
N ASN A 269 6.07 -7.55 32.24
CA ASN A 269 4.95 -7.36 33.17
C ASN A 269 3.60 -7.10 32.46
N GLN A 270 3.62 -6.59 31.22
CA GLN A 270 2.39 -6.35 30.43
C GLN A 270 1.79 -7.64 29.85
N LEU A 271 2.59 -8.71 29.77
CA LEU A 271 2.17 -10.03 29.28
C LEU A 271 1.90 -11.01 30.43
N SER A 272 2.22 -10.64 31.68
CA SER A 272 1.91 -11.45 32.86
C SER A 272 0.39 -11.45 33.04
N VAL A 273 -0.25 -12.55 32.72
CA VAL A 273 -1.63 -12.80 33.10
C VAL A 273 -1.63 -13.00 34.61
N GLU A 274 -2.24 -12.11 35.37
CA GLU A 274 -2.57 -12.39 36.75
C GLU A 274 -3.43 -13.67 36.77
N ASN A 275 -2.90 -14.73 37.43
CA ASN A 275 -3.60 -15.98 37.65
C ASN A 275 -4.79 -15.79 38.63
#